data_24568dd0706ac525d6a11514ad5c597e
#
_entry.id   24568dd0706ac525d6a11514ad5c597e
#
_cell.length_a   1.000
_cell.length_b   1.000
_cell.length_c   1.000
_cell.angle_alpha   90.00
_cell.angle_beta   90.00
_cell.angle_gamma   90.00
#
_symmetry.space_group_name_H-M   'P 1'
#
loop_
_entity.id
_entity.type
_entity.pdbx_description
1 polymer ?
#
loop_
_entity_poly.entity_id
_entity_poly.type
_entity_poly.pdbx_seq_one_letter_code
_entity_poly.pdbx_strand_id
1 'polypeptide(L)'
;SAEEEGRLAFEGAVARAGTGERVVAVCDVGGGSTEVVVGTELLGPAWVRSVDVGSLRLTAALLPSDPPGADEIARLREEIARAFADLDPPRPETALATGGSARAVARIVGRDYGVAELEDVIELLARRPATESAKALGLRPDRAATLLAGAAILAEVASLLDVRFEPSRGGIREGAVLRLAVRRAAA
;
A
#
# COMPACT_ATOMS: atom_id res chain seq x y z
N SER A 1 -3.65 -13.06 -12.55
CA SER A 1 -4.85 -12.51 -11.89
C SER A 1 -4.45 -11.58 -10.76
N ALA A 2 -5.37 -10.74 -10.32
CA ALA A 2 -5.12 -9.81 -9.21
C ALA A 2 -4.75 -10.54 -7.89
N GLU A 3 -5.39 -11.67 -7.59
CA GLU A 3 -5.00 -12.51 -6.47
C GLU A 3 -3.58 -13.08 -6.59
N GLU A 4 -3.13 -13.35 -7.81
CA GLU A 4 -1.77 -13.83 -8.06
C GLU A 4 -0.75 -12.71 -7.80
N GLU A 5 -1.08 -11.47 -8.15
CA GLU A 5 -0.26 -10.30 -7.81
C GLU A 5 -0.13 -10.14 -6.30
N GLY A 6 -1.24 -10.27 -5.56
CA GLY A 6 -1.23 -10.25 -4.09
C GLY A 6 -0.35 -11.35 -3.50
N ARG A 7 -0.46 -12.59 -4.00
CA ARG A 7 0.40 -13.70 -3.55
C ARG A 7 1.88 -13.43 -3.79
N LEU A 8 2.22 -12.93 -4.97
CA LEU A 8 3.61 -12.56 -5.30
C LEU A 8 4.11 -11.40 -4.43
N ALA A 9 3.29 -10.38 -4.20
CA ALA A 9 3.63 -9.27 -3.31
C ALA A 9 3.93 -9.76 -1.89
N PHE A 10 3.08 -10.67 -1.37
CA PHE A 10 3.26 -11.28 -0.05
C PHE A 10 4.58 -12.06 0.02
N GLU A 11 4.79 -13.03 -0.87
CA GLU A 11 6.01 -13.86 -0.90
C GLU A 11 7.29 -13.01 -0.99
N GLY A 12 7.27 -11.99 -1.85
CA GLY A 12 8.42 -11.09 -2.01
C GLY A 12 8.65 -10.19 -0.79
N ALA A 13 7.58 -9.78 -0.09
CA ALA A 13 7.69 -8.93 1.09
C ALA A 13 8.22 -9.71 2.31
N VAL A 14 7.65 -10.88 2.61
CA VAL A 14 8.01 -11.68 3.80
C VAL A 14 9.39 -12.31 3.69
N ALA A 15 9.82 -12.73 2.50
CA ALA A 15 11.13 -13.33 2.29
C ALA A 15 12.32 -12.47 2.73
N ARG A 16 12.12 -11.18 2.95
CA ARG A 16 13.14 -10.23 3.42
C ARG A 16 12.89 -9.66 4.81
N ALA A 17 11.74 -9.97 5.38
CA ALA A 17 11.33 -9.43 6.67
C ALA A 17 11.72 -10.31 7.85
N GLY A 18 11.96 -11.62 7.63
CA GLY A 18 12.32 -12.56 8.68
C GLY A 18 11.19 -12.70 9.71
N THR A 19 9.96 -12.79 9.24
CA THR A 19 8.77 -12.80 10.10
C THR A 19 8.47 -14.17 10.73
N GLY A 20 9.00 -15.25 10.12
CA GLY A 20 8.87 -16.61 10.65
C GLY A 20 7.41 -17.09 10.72
N GLU A 21 6.98 -17.50 11.92
CA GLU A 21 5.62 -18.02 12.17
C GLU A 21 4.59 -16.93 12.48
N ARG A 22 5.02 -15.66 12.63
CA ARG A 22 4.09 -14.56 12.93
C ARG A 22 3.07 -14.37 11.79
N VAL A 23 1.84 -14.05 12.18
CA VAL A 23 0.80 -13.67 11.24
C VAL A 23 1.11 -12.27 10.70
N VAL A 24 1.32 -12.17 9.41
CA VAL A 24 1.75 -10.96 8.70
C VAL A 24 0.68 -10.51 7.73
N ALA A 25 0.34 -9.22 7.74
CA ALA A 25 -0.36 -8.60 6.64
C ALA A 25 0.63 -7.96 5.66
N VAL A 26 0.35 -8.08 4.38
CA VAL A 26 1.04 -7.32 3.32
C VAL A 26 0.02 -6.51 2.55
N CYS A 27 0.24 -5.21 2.46
CA CYS A 27 -0.55 -4.29 1.65
C CYS A 27 0.28 -3.79 0.48
N ASP A 28 -0.16 -4.04 -0.75
CA ASP A 28 0.44 -3.49 -1.98
C ASP A 28 -0.51 -2.49 -2.63
N VAL A 29 -0.17 -1.21 -2.54
CA VAL A 29 -0.95 -0.13 -3.18
C VAL A 29 -0.40 0.13 -4.56
N GLY A 30 -1.09 -0.43 -5.55
CA GLY A 30 -0.82 -0.21 -6.97
C GLY A 30 -1.44 1.07 -7.55
N GLY A 31 -1.33 1.22 -8.86
CA GLY A 31 -1.97 2.33 -9.59
C GLY A 31 -3.46 2.10 -9.83
N GLY A 32 -3.87 0.86 -10.08
CA GLY A 32 -5.25 0.46 -10.42
C GLY A 32 -5.98 -0.31 -9.34
N SER A 33 -5.25 -1.09 -8.54
CA SER A 33 -5.80 -1.95 -7.47
C SER A 33 -4.95 -1.88 -6.21
N THR A 34 -5.49 -2.45 -5.14
CA THR A 34 -4.79 -2.65 -3.87
C THR A 34 -4.98 -4.08 -3.43
N GLU A 35 -3.90 -4.77 -3.18
CA GLU A 35 -3.88 -6.14 -2.66
C GLU A 35 -3.63 -6.12 -1.15
N VAL A 36 -4.49 -6.81 -0.41
CA VAL A 36 -4.31 -7.07 1.03
C VAL A 36 -4.23 -8.58 1.22
N VAL A 37 -3.15 -9.03 1.82
CA VAL A 37 -2.85 -10.44 1.99
C VAL A 37 -2.44 -10.70 3.43
N VAL A 38 -3.01 -11.72 4.06
CA VAL A 38 -2.65 -12.15 5.41
C VAL A 38 -2.20 -13.61 5.38
N GLY A 39 -1.12 -13.91 6.07
CA GLY A 39 -0.55 -15.26 6.14
C GLY A 39 0.68 -15.30 7.03
N THR A 40 1.49 -16.36 6.89
CA THR A 40 2.80 -16.49 7.55
C THR A 40 3.89 -16.71 6.50
N GLU A 41 5.13 -16.39 6.83
CA GLU A 41 6.25 -16.67 5.93
C GLU A 41 6.39 -18.18 5.68
N LEU A 42 6.12 -19.01 6.70
CA LEU A 42 6.28 -20.45 6.63
C LEU A 42 5.19 -21.15 5.81
N LEU A 43 3.92 -20.79 6.03
CA LEU A 43 2.76 -21.45 5.39
C LEU A 43 2.27 -20.72 4.12
N GLY A 44 2.77 -19.51 3.89
CA GLY A 44 2.33 -18.66 2.79
C GLY A 44 1.04 -17.89 3.07
N PRO A 45 0.44 -17.30 2.02
CA PRO A 45 -0.77 -16.50 2.12
C PRO A 45 -2.01 -17.37 2.39
N ALA A 46 -2.72 -17.07 3.49
CA ALA A 46 -3.94 -17.76 3.91
C ALA A 46 -5.21 -16.98 3.50
N TRP A 47 -5.17 -15.66 3.49
CA TRP A 47 -6.26 -14.79 3.07
C TRP A 47 -5.72 -13.78 2.06
N VAL A 48 -6.43 -13.63 0.93
CA VAL A 48 -6.02 -12.74 -0.18
C VAL A 48 -7.24 -11.98 -0.66
N ARG A 49 -7.14 -10.68 -0.79
CA ARG A 49 -8.14 -9.84 -1.47
C ARG A 49 -7.43 -8.82 -2.34
N SER A 50 -7.98 -8.63 -3.53
CA SER A 50 -7.67 -7.50 -4.39
C SER A 50 -8.89 -6.60 -4.45
N VAL A 51 -8.70 -5.33 -4.17
CA VAL A 51 -9.73 -4.29 -4.24
C VAL A 51 -9.41 -3.40 -5.43
N ASP A 52 -10.43 -3.12 -6.24
CA ASP A 52 -10.30 -2.33 -7.49
C ASP A 52 -10.13 -0.82 -7.22
N VAL A 53 -9.27 -0.52 -6.27
CA VAL A 53 -8.92 0.81 -5.75
C VAL A 53 -7.41 0.98 -5.79
N GLY A 54 -6.94 1.93 -6.59
CA GLY A 54 -5.52 2.20 -6.74
C GLY A 54 -5.21 3.69 -6.81
N SER A 55 -3.98 4.06 -6.45
CA SER A 55 -3.57 5.46 -6.29
C SER A 55 -3.74 6.31 -7.56
N LEU A 56 -3.40 5.78 -8.73
CA LEU A 56 -3.55 6.51 -10.01
C LEU A 56 -5.02 6.62 -10.41
N ARG A 57 -5.78 5.52 -10.30
CA ARG A 57 -7.20 5.49 -10.66
C ARG A 57 -8.00 6.49 -9.83
N LEU A 58 -7.83 6.48 -8.51
CA LEU A 58 -8.55 7.40 -7.63
C LEU A 58 -8.15 8.86 -7.83
N THR A 59 -6.85 9.13 -8.03
CA THR A 59 -6.40 10.49 -8.34
C THR A 59 -7.07 11.01 -9.60
N ALA A 60 -7.07 10.23 -10.66
CA ALA A 60 -7.67 10.64 -11.94
C ALA A 60 -9.20 10.84 -11.85
N ALA A 61 -9.88 10.04 -11.04
CA ALA A 61 -11.34 10.08 -10.93
C ALA A 61 -11.85 11.14 -9.94
N LEU A 62 -11.15 11.38 -8.83
CA LEU A 62 -11.70 12.12 -7.69
C LEU A 62 -10.91 13.37 -7.29
N LEU A 63 -9.67 13.56 -7.79
CA LEU A 63 -8.81 14.69 -7.44
C LEU A 63 -8.44 15.51 -8.68
N PRO A 64 -9.41 16.20 -9.33
CA PRO A 64 -9.15 17.00 -10.52
C PRO A 64 -8.36 18.28 -10.25
N SER A 65 -8.36 18.78 -8.99
CA SER A 65 -7.65 19.98 -8.59
C SER A 65 -6.23 19.70 -8.11
N ASP A 66 -5.31 20.65 -8.26
CA ASP A 66 -3.94 20.58 -7.75
C ASP A 66 -3.55 21.92 -7.08
N PRO A 67 -3.50 22.02 -5.74
CA PRO A 67 -3.76 20.94 -4.78
C PRO A 67 -5.25 20.57 -4.68
N PRO A 68 -5.57 19.34 -4.24
CA PRO A 68 -6.95 18.91 -4.06
C PRO A 68 -7.67 19.69 -2.96
N GLY A 69 -8.94 19.99 -3.20
CA GLY A 69 -9.81 20.63 -2.21
C GLY A 69 -10.34 19.66 -1.14
N ALA A 70 -10.84 20.23 -0.03
CA ALA A 70 -11.37 19.43 1.09
C ALA A 70 -12.52 18.49 0.67
N ASP A 71 -13.42 18.95 -0.20
CA ASP A 71 -14.56 18.14 -0.69
C ASP A 71 -14.07 16.98 -1.59
N GLU A 72 -13.00 17.18 -2.34
CA GLU A 72 -12.40 16.13 -3.17
C GLU A 72 -11.78 15.05 -2.28
N ILE A 73 -11.06 15.45 -1.24
CA ILE A 73 -10.46 14.54 -0.26
C ILE A 73 -11.55 13.79 0.52
N ALA A 74 -12.63 14.45 0.89
CA ALA A 74 -13.76 13.79 1.55
C ALA A 74 -14.37 12.70 0.67
N ARG A 75 -14.67 13.00 -0.61
CA ARG A 75 -15.18 12.00 -1.57
C ARG A 75 -14.19 10.86 -1.81
N LEU A 76 -12.89 11.15 -1.87
CA LEU A 76 -11.84 10.12 -1.97
C LEU A 76 -11.91 9.14 -0.79
N ARG A 77 -12.02 9.66 0.45
CA ARG A 77 -12.12 8.83 1.66
C ARG A 77 -13.38 7.98 1.68
N GLU A 78 -14.53 8.55 1.33
CA GLU A 78 -15.80 7.84 1.25
C GLU A 78 -15.75 6.69 0.23
N GLU A 79 -15.12 6.91 -0.93
CA GLU A 79 -14.96 5.88 -1.94
C GLU A 79 -14.05 4.76 -1.47
N ILE A 80 -12.91 5.10 -0.83
CA ILE A 80 -12.00 4.11 -0.26
C ILE A 80 -12.72 3.30 0.84
N ALA A 81 -13.34 3.95 1.81
CA ALA A 81 -14.04 3.28 2.91
C ALA A 81 -15.13 2.33 2.40
N ARG A 82 -15.89 2.75 1.38
CA ARG A 82 -16.91 1.91 0.74
C ARG A 82 -16.31 0.66 0.10
N ALA A 83 -15.17 0.80 -0.58
CA ALA A 83 -14.51 -0.30 -1.27
C ALA A 83 -13.94 -1.37 -0.33
N PHE A 84 -13.59 -0.98 0.90
CA PHE A 84 -13.04 -1.88 1.92
C PHE A 84 -14.08 -2.36 2.96
N ALA A 85 -15.32 -1.83 2.93
CA ALA A 85 -16.34 -2.04 3.98
C ALA A 85 -16.69 -3.51 4.25
N ASP A 86 -16.69 -4.37 3.23
CA ASP A 86 -17.08 -5.77 3.34
C ASP A 86 -15.88 -6.71 3.60
N LEU A 87 -14.69 -6.16 3.86
CA LEU A 87 -13.53 -6.98 4.14
C LEU A 87 -13.44 -7.32 5.63
N ASP A 88 -13.20 -8.60 5.90
CA ASP A 88 -12.96 -9.14 7.24
C ASP A 88 -11.64 -9.95 7.24
N PRO A 89 -10.48 -9.28 7.23
CA PRO A 89 -9.18 -9.94 7.26
C PRO A 89 -8.87 -10.53 8.62
N PRO A 90 -8.17 -11.68 8.70
CA PRO A 90 -7.60 -12.16 9.96
C PRO A 90 -6.69 -11.11 10.58
N ARG A 91 -6.70 -10.98 11.91
CA ARG A 91 -5.84 -10.02 12.62
C ARG A 91 -4.38 -10.39 12.50
N PRO A 92 -3.51 -9.53 11.95
CA PRO A 92 -2.08 -9.75 11.88
C PRO A 92 -1.37 -9.30 13.17
N GLU A 93 -0.19 -9.86 13.42
CA GLU A 93 0.72 -9.43 14.47
C GLU A 93 1.69 -8.32 13.99
N THR A 94 1.92 -8.27 12.70
CA THR A 94 2.75 -7.26 12.04
C THR A 94 2.24 -6.99 10.63
N ALA A 95 2.57 -5.83 10.07
CA ALA A 95 2.14 -5.47 8.74
C ALA A 95 3.26 -4.83 7.92
N LEU A 96 3.35 -5.24 6.67
CA LEU A 96 4.29 -4.72 5.69
C LEU A 96 3.53 -3.97 4.60
N ALA A 97 4.01 -2.81 4.20
CA ALA A 97 3.51 -2.12 3.02
C ALA A 97 4.54 -2.13 1.90
N THR A 98 4.09 -2.46 0.69
CA THR A 98 4.93 -2.51 -0.50
C THR A 98 4.42 -1.56 -1.59
N GLY A 99 5.12 -1.46 -2.69
CA GLY A 99 4.78 -0.56 -3.77
C GLY A 99 5.37 0.84 -3.67
N GLY A 100 4.96 1.69 -4.59
CA GLY A 100 5.55 3.02 -4.73
C GLY A 100 5.05 4.02 -3.69
N SER A 101 3.78 3.93 -3.31
CA SER A 101 3.17 4.79 -2.29
C SER A 101 3.76 4.51 -0.91
N ALA A 102 3.88 3.25 -0.52
CA ALA A 102 4.48 2.84 0.74
C ALA A 102 5.93 3.36 0.90
N ARG A 103 6.76 3.20 -0.14
CA ARG A 103 8.14 3.71 -0.14
C ARG A 103 8.22 5.23 -0.07
N ALA A 104 7.29 5.93 -0.72
CA ALA A 104 7.26 7.39 -0.69
C ALA A 104 6.83 7.91 0.69
N VAL A 105 5.80 7.33 1.31
CA VAL A 105 5.40 7.63 2.68
C VAL A 105 6.55 7.39 3.65
N ALA A 106 7.21 6.23 3.59
CA ALA A 106 8.34 5.91 4.46
C ALA A 106 9.51 6.89 4.35
N ARG A 107 9.74 7.48 3.17
CA ARG A 107 10.76 8.55 3.01
C ARG A 107 10.36 9.86 3.67
N ILE A 108 9.07 10.13 3.82
CA ILE A 108 8.54 11.37 4.42
C ILE A 108 8.50 11.26 5.94
N VAL A 109 7.99 10.14 6.47
CA VAL A 109 7.68 10.00 7.91
C VAL A 109 8.62 9.07 8.68
N GLY A 110 9.46 8.29 7.99
CA GLY A 110 10.36 7.32 8.61
C GLY A 110 9.97 5.86 8.34
N ARG A 111 10.45 4.94 9.21
CA ARG A 111 10.34 3.49 8.95
C ARG A 111 8.94 2.94 9.16
N ASP A 112 8.33 3.24 10.29
CA ASP A 112 7.03 2.73 10.70
C ASP A 112 6.02 3.85 10.66
N TYR A 113 4.84 3.59 10.09
CA TYR A 113 3.78 4.57 10.01
C TYR A 113 2.40 3.92 10.18
N GLY A 114 1.56 4.56 10.96
CA GLY A 114 0.17 4.20 11.15
C GLY A 114 -0.76 5.28 10.61
N VAL A 115 -2.01 5.25 11.03
CA VAL A 115 -3.05 6.18 10.58
C VAL A 115 -2.64 7.64 10.81
N ALA A 116 -2.08 7.99 11.98
CA ALA A 116 -1.74 9.37 12.30
C ALA A 116 -0.70 9.96 11.34
N GLU A 117 0.41 9.25 11.09
CA GLU A 117 1.45 9.71 10.17
C GLU A 117 0.96 9.77 8.71
N LEU A 118 0.05 8.86 8.34
CA LEU A 118 -0.57 8.88 7.02
C LEU A 118 -1.49 10.09 6.84
N GLU A 119 -2.24 10.46 7.87
CA GLU A 119 -3.04 11.69 7.90
C GLU A 119 -2.16 12.94 7.77
N ASP A 120 -1.05 13.01 8.50
CA ASP A 120 -0.08 14.10 8.38
C ASP A 120 0.46 14.23 6.94
N VAL A 121 0.73 13.11 6.28
CA VAL A 121 1.16 13.08 4.87
C VAL A 121 0.05 13.59 3.93
N ILE A 122 -1.20 13.17 4.14
CA ILE A 122 -2.35 13.63 3.36
C ILE A 122 -2.51 15.15 3.50
N GLU A 123 -2.50 15.67 4.72
CA GLU A 123 -2.57 17.11 4.97
C GLU A 123 -1.40 17.89 4.34
N LEU A 124 -0.18 17.36 4.46
CA LEU A 124 1.01 17.95 3.85
C LEU A 124 0.86 18.10 2.33
N LEU A 125 0.37 17.05 1.67
CA LEU A 125 0.18 17.01 0.21
C LEU A 125 -0.99 17.88 -0.25
N ALA A 126 -2.02 18.06 0.57
CA ALA A 126 -3.16 18.92 0.27
C ALA A 126 -2.87 20.43 0.35
N ARG A 127 -1.73 20.82 0.95
CA ARG A 127 -1.41 22.25 1.16
C ARG A 127 -0.75 22.92 -0.05
N ARG A 128 -0.24 22.17 -1.02
CA ARG A 128 0.52 22.73 -2.16
C ARG A 128 0.43 21.84 -3.39
N PRO A 129 0.64 22.40 -4.60
CA PRO A 129 0.63 21.62 -5.82
C PRO A 129 1.60 20.45 -5.81
N ALA A 130 1.28 19.39 -6.56
CA ALA A 130 2.09 18.17 -6.66
C ALA A 130 3.52 18.45 -7.12
N THR A 131 3.72 19.42 -8.02
CA THR A 131 5.05 19.82 -8.50
C THR A 131 5.92 20.44 -7.40
N GLU A 132 5.33 21.21 -6.48
CA GLU A 132 6.03 21.80 -5.33
C GLU A 132 6.32 20.72 -4.28
N SER A 133 5.34 19.85 -4.01
CA SER A 133 5.50 18.68 -3.14
C SER A 133 6.60 17.76 -3.64
N ALA A 134 6.68 17.50 -4.96
CA ALA A 134 7.75 16.73 -5.57
C ALA A 134 9.14 17.29 -5.25
N LYS A 135 9.32 18.60 -5.43
CA LYS A 135 10.61 19.29 -5.15
C LYS A 135 10.95 19.26 -3.66
N ALA A 136 9.97 19.59 -2.80
CA ALA A 136 10.19 19.68 -1.36
C ALA A 136 10.51 18.33 -0.70
N LEU A 137 9.92 17.26 -1.21
CA LEU A 137 10.03 15.89 -0.65
C LEU A 137 11.02 14.99 -1.42
N GLY A 138 11.65 15.51 -2.47
CA GLY A 138 12.56 14.74 -3.31
C GLY A 138 11.88 13.57 -4.02
N LEU A 139 10.63 13.75 -4.42
CA LEU A 139 9.83 12.75 -5.13
C LEU A 139 9.84 13.00 -6.64
N ARG A 140 9.55 11.97 -7.41
CA ARG A 140 9.24 12.13 -8.83
C ARG A 140 7.89 12.84 -8.96
N PRO A 141 7.67 13.70 -9.98
CA PRO A 141 6.40 14.43 -10.15
C PRO A 141 5.17 13.52 -10.26
N ASP A 142 5.28 12.43 -11.04
CA ASP A 142 4.22 11.43 -11.19
C ASP A 142 3.87 10.73 -9.87
N ARG A 143 4.87 10.53 -9.00
CA ARG A 143 4.65 9.96 -7.66
C ARG A 143 3.98 10.96 -6.73
N ALA A 144 4.42 12.21 -6.71
CA ALA A 144 3.81 13.23 -5.87
C ALA A 144 2.33 13.45 -6.22
N ALA A 145 1.98 13.44 -7.51
CA ALA A 145 0.62 13.61 -7.99
C ALA A 145 -0.35 12.51 -7.49
N THR A 146 0.14 11.29 -7.29
CA THR A 146 -0.72 10.15 -6.88
C THR A 146 -0.56 9.77 -5.41
N LEU A 147 0.35 10.42 -4.69
CA LEU A 147 0.72 9.99 -3.34
C LEU A 147 -0.38 10.26 -2.32
N LEU A 148 -1.16 11.33 -2.47
CA LEU A 148 -2.27 11.63 -1.56
C LEU A 148 -3.29 10.49 -1.55
N ALA A 149 -3.74 10.05 -2.73
CA ALA A 149 -4.65 8.91 -2.83
C ALA A 149 -4.00 7.62 -2.31
N GLY A 150 -2.71 7.39 -2.59
CA GLY A 150 -1.98 6.23 -2.07
C GLY A 150 -1.84 6.23 -0.55
N ALA A 151 -1.63 7.39 0.09
CA ALA A 151 -1.60 7.53 1.54
C ALA A 151 -2.98 7.31 2.17
N ALA A 152 -4.06 7.81 1.53
CA ALA A 152 -5.42 7.59 1.99
C ALA A 152 -5.82 6.10 1.96
N ILE A 153 -5.42 5.35 0.90
CA ILE A 153 -5.63 3.91 0.83
C ILE A 153 -4.88 3.20 1.96
N LEU A 154 -3.59 3.55 2.18
CA LEU A 154 -2.81 2.96 3.27
C LEU A 154 -3.41 3.27 4.64
N ALA A 155 -3.98 4.47 4.87
CA ALA A 155 -4.63 4.84 6.11
C ALA A 155 -5.87 3.98 6.38
N GLU A 156 -6.70 3.75 5.36
CA GLU A 156 -7.87 2.87 5.47
C GLU A 156 -7.46 1.44 5.82
N VAL A 157 -6.47 0.87 5.11
CA VAL A 157 -6.02 -0.49 5.38
C VAL A 157 -5.33 -0.59 6.75
N ALA A 158 -4.58 0.43 7.19
CA ALA A 158 -3.99 0.47 8.52
C ALA A 158 -5.08 0.48 9.62
N SER A 159 -6.16 1.22 9.41
CA SER A 159 -7.33 1.26 10.29
C SER A 159 -8.08 -0.08 10.30
N LEU A 160 -8.36 -0.66 9.14
CA LEU A 160 -9.04 -1.95 8.98
C LEU A 160 -8.30 -3.09 9.71
N LEU A 161 -6.98 -3.11 9.62
CA LEU A 161 -6.13 -4.15 10.21
C LEU A 161 -5.73 -3.86 11.66
N ASP A 162 -5.95 -2.64 12.15
CA ASP A 162 -5.49 -2.12 13.45
C ASP A 162 -3.95 -2.27 13.61
N VAL A 163 -3.19 -1.76 12.63
CA VAL A 163 -1.73 -1.93 12.57
C VAL A 163 -0.98 -0.64 12.21
N ARG A 164 0.34 -0.70 12.45
CA ARG A 164 1.33 0.18 11.82
C ARG A 164 2.06 -0.60 10.73
N PHE A 165 2.37 0.05 9.62
CA PHE A 165 3.11 -0.55 8.54
C PHE A 165 4.62 -0.33 8.67
N GLU A 166 5.38 -1.39 8.40
CA GLU A 166 6.79 -1.31 8.05
C GLU A 166 6.93 -1.32 6.51
N PRO A 167 7.76 -0.43 5.92
CA PRO A 167 7.99 -0.45 4.47
C PRO A 167 8.79 -1.69 4.08
N SER A 168 8.22 -2.53 3.23
CA SER A 168 8.92 -3.71 2.72
C SER A 168 9.97 -3.36 1.68
N ARG A 169 11.07 -4.11 1.69
CA ARG A 169 12.12 -4.07 0.64
C ARG A 169 11.83 -5.01 -0.53
N GLY A 170 10.86 -5.92 -0.38
CA GLY A 170 10.39 -6.85 -1.39
C GLY A 170 8.97 -6.54 -1.83
N GLY A 171 8.52 -7.18 -2.91
CA GLY A 171 7.17 -7.05 -3.46
C GLY A 171 6.97 -8.00 -4.63
N ILE A 172 6.05 -7.70 -5.55
CA ILE A 172 5.67 -8.56 -6.68
C ILE A 172 6.88 -9.07 -7.47
N ARG A 173 7.87 -8.20 -7.75
CA ARG A 173 9.04 -8.56 -8.55
C ARG A 173 9.91 -9.61 -7.85
N GLU A 174 10.18 -9.41 -6.58
CA GLU A 174 10.95 -10.32 -5.75
C GLU A 174 10.21 -11.66 -5.61
N GLY A 175 8.90 -11.64 -5.36
CA GLY A 175 8.07 -12.85 -5.32
C GLY A 175 8.09 -13.62 -6.63
N ALA A 176 7.99 -12.95 -7.77
CA ALA A 176 8.10 -13.58 -9.08
C ALA A 176 9.45 -14.25 -9.30
N VAL A 177 10.55 -13.61 -8.90
CA VAL A 177 11.90 -14.19 -8.99
C VAL A 177 12.03 -15.42 -8.08
N LEU A 178 11.53 -15.36 -6.86
CA LEU A 178 11.56 -16.48 -5.92
C LEU A 178 10.81 -17.70 -6.48
N ARG A 179 9.61 -17.50 -7.02
CA ARG A 179 8.85 -18.61 -7.64
C ARG A 179 9.56 -19.23 -8.85
N LEU A 180 10.20 -18.41 -9.69
CA LEU A 180 10.97 -18.91 -10.82
C LEU A 180 12.18 -19.73 -10.36
N ALA A 181 12.86 -19.31 -9.29
CA ALA A 181 13.98 -20.03 -8.71
C ALA A 181 13.56 -21.40 -8.16
N VAL A 182 12.46 -21.46 -7.41
CA VAL A 182 11.91 -22.72 -6.87
C VAL A 182 11.52 -23.69 -7.98
N ARG A 183 10.83 -23.22 -9.04
CA ARG A 183 10.47 -24.07 -10.19
C ARG A 183 11.68 -24.65 -10.91
N ARG A 184 12.78 -23.89 -11.03
CA ARG A 184 14.03 -24.38 -11.67
C ARG A 184 14.77 -25.39 -10.80
N ALA A 185 14.67 -25.28 -9.48
CA ALA A 185 15.30 -26.23 -8.58
C ALA A 185 14.55 -27.57 -8.47
N ALA A 186 13.26 -27.59 -8.84
CA ALA A 186 12.40 -28.75 -8.84
C ALA A 186 12.31 -29.47 -10.21
N ALA A 187 12.91 -28.94 -11.26
CA ALA A 187 12.95 -29.48 -12.62
C ALA A 187 14.28 -30.16 -12.91
#